data_704e46dce8d7cb5908f563f1fcf645ed
#
_entry.id   704e46dce8d7cb5908f563f1fcf645ed
#
_cell.length_a   1.000
_cell.length_b   1.000
_cell.length_c   1.000
_cell.angle_alpha   90.00
_cell.angle_beta   90.00
_cell.angle_gamma   90.00
#
_symmetry.space_group_name_H-M   'P 1'
#
loop_
_entity.id
_entity.type
_entity.pdbx_description
1 polymer ?
#
loop_
_entity_poly.entity_id
_entity_poly.type
_entity_poly.pdbx_seq_one_letter_code
_entity_poly.pdbx_strand_id
1 'polypeptide(L)'
;MREALPLAPGPSPATAAVLMSARRLRESVDRAVLAVAGGRLPTYGDVTLLNRSAAAAPRPALQLVITDDRLEPAGPRPLAAEPALALALIAQDAVDLLLSTEIRRVRICGADRCALRFLDRSPARNRRWCSMSRCGNRTKVRLHQSRVRQSGRTTEN
;
A
#
# COMPACT_ATOMS: atom_id res chain seq x y z
N MET A 1 -34.31 -1.21 -30.25
CA MET A 1 -34.31 -0.42 -29.01
C MET A 1 -33.41 -1.13 -28.01
N ARG A 2 -32.25 -0.55 -27.66
CA ARG A 2 -31.39 -1.08 -26.59
C ARG A 2 -31.92 -0.49 -25.29
N GLU A 3 -32.48 -1.35 -24.46
CA GLU A 3 -32.88 -1.01 -23.08
C GLU A 3 -31.62 -0.65 -22.29
N ALA A 4 -31.54 0.58 -21.80
CA ALA A 4 -30.44 1.04 -20.96
C ALA A 4 -30.55 0.33 -19.61
N LEU A 5 -29.56 -0.49 -19.26
CA LEU A 5 -29.43 -1.08 -17.92
C LEU A 5 -29.43 0.06 -16.88
N PRO A 6 -30.25 -0.03 -15.83
CA PRO A 6 -30.26 0.97 -14.77
C PRO A 6 -28.88 1.05 -14.11
N LEU A 7 -28.34 2.26 -14.01
CA LEU A 7 -27.12 2.50 -13.27
C LEU A 7 -27.31 2.02 -11.82
N ALA A 8 -26.35 1.22 -11.35
CA ALA A 8 -26.34 0.82 -9.94
C ALA A 8 -26.37 2.06 -9.03
N PRO A 9 -27.15 2.05 -7.94
CA PRO A 9 -27.20 3.17 -7.01
C PRO A 9 -25.79 3.51 -6.51
N GLY A 10 -25.46 4.79 -6.47
CA GLY A 10 -24.19 5.28 -5.94
C GLY A 10 -24.00 4.85 -4.48
N PRO A 11 -22.75 4.92 -3.95
CA PRO A 11 -22.48 4.54 -2.57
C PRO A 11 -23.32 5.38 -1.60
N SER A 12 -23.75 4.75 -0.50
CA SER A 12 -24.45 5.47 0.56
C SER A 12 -23.60 6.62 1.12
N PRO A 13 -24.18 7.66 1.74
CA PRO A 13 -23.43 8.75 2.35
C PRO A 13 -22.37 8.27 3.35
N ALA A 14 -22.67 7.25 4.14
CA ALA A 14 -21.71 6.64 5.07
C ALA A 14 -20.53 5.98 4.32
N THR A 15 -20.82 5.24 3.26
CA THR A 15 -19.78 4.64 2.40
C THR A 15 -18.93 5.72 1.73
N ALA A 16 -19.53 6.81 1.26
CA ALA A 16 -18.81 7.93 0.66
C ALA A 16 -17.86 8.59 1.67
N ALA A 17 -18.29 8.80 2.92
CA ALA A 17 -17.46 9.36 3.98
C ALA A 17 -16.25 8.49 4.30
N VAL A 18 -16.44 7.16 4.38
CA VAL A 18 -15.34 6.20 4.59
C VAL A 18 -14.37 6.23 3.42
N LEU A 19 -14.83 6.26 2.18
CA LEU A 19 -13.99 6.35 1.00
C LEU A 19 -13.16 7.64 0.98
N MET A 20 -13.76 8.76 1.36
CA MET A 20 -13.03 10.04 1.48
C MET A 20 -11.94 9.96 2.56
N SER A 21 -12.24 9.36 3.71
CA SER A 21 -11.27 9.14 4.78
C SER A 21 -10.13 8.22 4.33
N ALA A 22 -10.46 7.13 3.65
CA ALA A 22 -9.47 6.20 3.09
C ALA A 22 -8.52 6.89 2.09
N ARG A 23 -9.07 7.71 1.20
CA ARG A 23 -8.27 8.48 0.24
C ARG A 23 -7.33 9.47 0.94
N ARG A 24 -7.84 10.24 1.89
CA ARG A 24 -7.03 11.19 2.68
C ARG A 24 -5.91 10.48 3.43
N LEU A 25 -6.23 9.37 4.09
CA LEU A 25 -5.23 8.58 4.82
C LEU A 25 -4.17 8.03 3.86
N ARG A 26 -4.56 7.45 2.73
CA ARG A 26 -3.63 6.93 1.72
C ARG A 26 -2.65 7.99 1.25
N GLU A 27 -3.14 9.18 0.89
CA GLU A 27 -2.29 10.27 0.41
C GLU A 27 -1.33 10.78 1.51
N SER A 28 -1.81 10.83 2.75
CA SER A 28 -0.99 11.24 3.90
C SER A 28 0.11 10.20 4.19
N VAL A 29 -0.23 8.92 4.19
CA VAL A 29 0.74 7.83 4.32
C VAL A 29 1.79 7.90 3.22
N ASP A 30 1.38 8.07 1.96
CA ASP A 30 2.31 8.13 0.83
C ASP A 30 3.30 9.29 0.97
N ARG A 31 2.82 10.50 1.27
CA ARG A 31 3.68 11.67 1.48
C ARG A 31 4.63 11.49 2.65
N ALA A 32 4.12 11.01 3.80
CA ALA A 32 4.93 10.82 4.99
C ALA A 32 6.01 9.76 4.78
N VAL A 33 5.66 8.62 4.20
CA VAL A 33 6.60 7.53 3.89
C VAL A 33 7.70 7.99 2.94
N LEU A 34 7.35 8.72 1.87
CA LEU A 34 8.33 9.25 0.92
C LEU A 34 9.22 10.32 1.54
N ALA A 35 8.69 11.17 2.40
CA ALA A 35 9.49 12.18 3.10
C ALA A 35 10.53 11.50 3.99
N VAL A 36 10.13 10.58 4.88
CA VAL A 36 11.03 9.93 5.84
C VAL A 36 12.02 9.00 5.13
N ALA A 37 11.58 8.24 4.13
CA ALA A 37 12.49 7.41 3.33
C ALA A 37 13.55 8.24 2.59
N GLY A 38 13.21 9.49 2.23
CA GLY A 38 14.11 10.46 1.64
C GLY A 38 14.90 11.32 2.64
N GLY A 39 14.87 11.01 3.94
CA GLY A 39 15.59 11.74 4.99
C GLY A 39 14.99 13.09 5.35
N ARG A 40 13.72 13.34 5.05
CA ARG A 40 13.00 14.58 5.36
C ARG A 40 11.89 14.30 6.38
N LEU A 41 11.43 15.34 7.05
CA LEU A 41 10.27 15.24 7.93
C LEU A 41 8.96 15.31 7.13
N PRO A 42 7.92 14.57 7.54
CA PRO A 42 6.56 14.74 7.03
C PRO A 42 6.01 16.11 7.39
N THR A 43 4.95 16.54 6.73
CA THR A 43 4.26 17.77 7.10
C THR A 43 3.51 17.58 8.43
N TYR A 44 3.32 18.69 9.16
CA TYR A 44 2.52 18.66 10.38
C TYR A 44 1.10 18.14 10.16
N GLY A 45 0.47 18.48 9.04
CA GLY A 45 -0.86 17.99 8.67
C GLY A 45 -0.90 16.48 8.45
N ASP A 46 0.14 15.90 7.83
CA ASP A 46 0.24 14.45 7.65
C ASP A 46 0.42 13.74 8.99
N VAL A 47 1.30 14.23 9.84
CA VAL A 47 1.50 13.67 11.19
C VAL A 47 0.22 13.73 12.02
N THR A 48 -0.48 14.87 12.00
CA THR A 48 -1.75 15.03 12.73
C THR A 48 -2.82 14.05 12.25
N LEU A 49 -2.95 13.88 10.92
CA LEU A 49 -3.92 12.95 10.35
C LEU A 49 -3.59 11.50 10.71
N LEU A 50 -2.33 11.10 10.58
CA LEU A 50 -1.87 9.75 10.94
C LEU A 50 -2.13 9.45 12.42
N ASN A 51 -1.72 10.34 13.32
CA ASN A 51 -1.92 10.17 14.75
C ASN A 51 -3.40 10.07 15.12
N ARG A 52 -4.25 10.94 14.56
CA ARG A 52 -5.71 10.88 14.81
C ARG A 52 -6.31 9.58 14.31
N SER A 53 -5.92 9.12 13.12
CA SER A 53 -6.43 7.88 12.56
C SER A 53 -5.94 6.66 13.36
N ALA A 54 -4.67 6.63 13.74
CA ALA A 54 -4.09 5.54 14.52
C ALA A 54 -4.66 5.46 15.95
N ALA A 55 -5.01 6.60 16.55
CA ALA A 55 -5.62 6.64 17.89
C ALA A 55 -6.97 5.92 17.98
N ALA A 56 -7.66 5.77 16.84
CA ALA A 56 -8.91 5.01 16.75
C ALA A 56 -8.69 3.50 16.60
N ALA A 57 -7.42 3.03 16.46
CA ALA A 57 -7.13 1.61 16.38
C ALA A 57 -7.41 0.94 17.73
N PRO A 58 -8.19 -0.16 17.75
CA PRO A 58 -8.32 -0.91 18.97
C PRO A 58 -6.96 -1.48 19.32
N ARG A 59 -6.60 -1.41 20.56
CA ARG A 59 -5.54 -2.22 21.14
C ARG A 59 -6.21 -3.50 21.64
N PRO A 60 -6.31 -4.58 20.86
CA PRO A 60 -6.85 -5.82 21.37
C PRO A 60 -5.91 -6.25 22.48
N ALA A 61 -6.44 -6.34 23.70
CA ALA A 61 -5.74 -7.05 24.74
C ALA A 61 -5.50 -8.46 24.22
N LEU A 62 -4.26 -8.94 24.27
CA LEU A 62 -3.95 -10.34 24.00
C LEU A 62 -4.77 -11.17 24.96
N GLN A 63 -5.70 -11.95 24.41
CA GLN A 63 -6.51 -12.88 25.17
C GLN A 63 -5.95 -14.27 24.98
N LEU A 64 -6.02 -15.08 26.04
CA LEU A 64 -5.58 -16.46 26.03
C LEU A 64 -6.80 -17.37 25.94
N VAL A 65 -6.68 -18.43 25.16
CA VAL A 65 -7.65 -19.53 25.11
C VAL A 65 -6.91 -20.83 25.37
N ILE A 66 -7.62 -21.78 25.97
CA ILE A 66 -7.12 -23.16 26.14
C ILE A 66 -7.73 -23.97 25.01
N THR A 67 -6.90 -24.53 24.14
CA THR A 67 -7.28 -25.42 23.06
C THR A 67 -6.41 -26.67 23.16
N ASP A 68 -7.04 -27.83 23.21
CA ASP A 68 -6.35 -29.12 23.29
C ASP A 68 -5.28 -29.18 24.41
N ASP A 69 -5.64 -28.72 25.60
CA ASP A 69 -4.77 -28.68 26.81
C ASP A 69 -3.53 -27.78 26.65
N ARG A 70 -3.56 -26.83 25.68
CA ARG A 70 -2.51 -25.86 25.43
C ARG A 70 -3.04 -24.45 25.56
N LEU A 71 -2.20 -23.59 26.08
CA LEU A 71 -2.48 -22.17 26.15
C LEU A 71 -2.11 -21.53 24.78
N GLU A 72 -3.11 -20.97 24.12
CA GLU A 72 -2.93 -20.32 22.83
C GLU A 72 -3.44 -18.88 22.87
N PRO A 73 -2.89 -17.98 22.02
CA PRO A 73 -3.48 -16.66 21.87
C PRO A 73 -4.87 -16.82 21.24
N ALA A 74 -5.87 -16.12 21.78
CA ALA A 74 -7.18 -16.04 21.15
C ALA A 74 -7.02 -15.56 19.70
N GLY A 75 -7.62 -16.27 18.78
CA GLY A 75 -7.55 -15.94 17.35
C GLY A 75 -7.98 -14.50 17.07
N PRO A 76 -7.49 -13.91 16.00
CA PRO A 76 -7.83 -12.53 15.65
C PRO A 76 -9.35 -12.42 15.48
N ARG A 77 -9.98 -11.52 16.24
CA ARG A 77 -11.36 -11.10 15.92
C ARG A 77 -11.37 -10.58 14.49
N PRO A 78 -12.33 -10.94 13.66
CA PRO A 78 -12.44 -10.40 12.30
C PRO A 78 -12.67 -8.89 12.38
N LEU A 79 -11.57 -8.14 12.37
CA LEU A 79 -11.53 -6.67 12.40
C LEU A 79 -12.00 -6.05 11.07
N ALA A 80 -12.17 -6.90 10.05
CA ALA A 80 -12.57 -6.48 8.71
C ALA A 80 -14.05 -6.06 8.58
N ALA A 81 -14.87 -6.26 9.60
CA ALA A 81 -16.29 -5.95 9.54
C ALA A 81 -16.58 -4.44 9.60
N GLU A 82 -15.67 -3.62 10.12
CA GLU A 82 -15.82 -2.19 10.24
C GLU A 82 -14.74 -1.43 9.47
N PRO A 83 -15.09 -0.75 8.36
CA PRO A 83 -14.12 -0.03 7.54
C PRO A 83 -13.31 1.04 8.29
N ALA A 84 -13.92 1.71 9.26
CA ALA A 84 -13.22 2.71 10.08
C ALA A 84 -12.10 2.07 10.90
N LEU A 85 -12.33 0.88 11.42
CA LEU A 85 -11.36 0.11 12.17
C LEU A 85 -10.19 -0.36 11.30
N ALA A 86 -10.49 -0.81 10.08
CA ALA A 86 -9.46 -1.17 9.11
C ALA A 86 -8.55 0.03 8.79
N LEU A 87 -9.12 1.22 8.62
CA LEU A 87 -8.33 2.45 8.40
C LEU A 87 -7.46 2.81 9.59
N ALA A 88 -7.95 2.62 10.81
CA ALA A 88 -7.18 2.88 12.01
C ALA A 88 -5.96 1.93 12.14
N LEU A 89 -6.14 0.66 11.84
CA LEU A 89 -5.04 -0.32 11.81
C LEU A 89 -4.00 0.01 10.73
N ILE A 90 -4.45 0.40 9.53
CA ILE A 90 -3.54 0.85 8.46
C ILE A 90 -2.75 2.08 8.92
N ALA A 91 -3.38 3.01 9.62
CA ALA A 91 -2.69 4.18 10.15
C ALA A 91 -1.67 3.80 11.22
N GLN A 92 -2.00 2.84 12.10
CA GLN A 92 -1.07 2.33 13.09
C GLN A 92 0.15 1.66 12.44
N ASP A 93 -0.06 0.77 11.47
CA ASP A 93 1.03 0.15 10.71
C ASP A 93 1.92 1.19 10.02
N ALA A 94 1.32 2.26 9.50
CA ALA A 94 2.08 3.34 8.89
C ALA A 94 2.93 4.09 9.92
N VAL A 95 2.42 4.37 11.12
CA VAL A 95 3.18 4.98 12.21
C VAL A 95 4.34 4.08 12.63
N ASP A 96 4.09 2.79 12.82
CA ASP A 96 5.11 1.81 13.19
C ASP A 96 6.23 1.73 12.14
N LEU A 97 5.87 1.72 10.86
CA LEU A 97 6.84 1.76 9.77
C LEU A 97 7.67 3.04 9.78
N LEU A 98 7.04 4.20 9.96
CA LEU A 98 7.71 5.52 9.97
C LEU A 98 8.72 5.64 11.11
N LEU A 99 8.46 5.00 12.24
CA LEU A 99 9.35 4.97 13.42
C LEU A 99 10.42 3.86 13.32
N SER A 100 10.26 2.91 12.42
CA SER A 100 11.19 1.79 12.27
C SER A 100 12.41 2.13 11.41
N THR A 101 13.49 1.39 11.58
CA THR A 101 14.66 1.46 10.68
C THR A 101 14.36 0.94 9.27
N GLU A 102 13.28 0.17 9.10
CA GLU A 102 12.85 -0.40 7.83
C GLU A 102 12.37 0.67 6.84
N ILE A 103 11.97 1.84 7.30
CA ILE A 103 11.53 2.95 6.45
C ILE A 103 12.55 3.29 5.35
N ARG A 104 13.85 3.17 5.65
CA ARG A 104 14.94 3.40 4.69
C ARG A 104 14.99 2.39 3.54
N ARG A 105 14.27 1.28 3.68
CA ARG A 105 14.13 0.23 2.66
C ARG A 105 12.93 0.42 1.74
N VAL A 106 12.14 1.44 1.97
CA VAL A 106 11.02 1.77 1.08
C VAL A 106 11.55 2.25 -0.26
N ARG A 107 11.02 1.67 -1.32
CA ARG A 107 11.39 1.94 -2.71
C ARG A 107 10.15 2.27 -3.54
N ILE A 108 10.35 3.06 -4.58
CA ILE A 108 9.34 3.27 -5.63
C ILE A 108 9.63 2.28 -6.75
N CYS A 109 8.59 1.65 -7.27
CA CYS A 109 8.75 0.72 -8.38
C CYS A 109 9.26 1.44 -9.63
N GLY A 110 10.38 0.98 -10.20
CA GLY A 110 11.02 1.53 -11.39
C GLY A 110 10.42 1.07 -12.71
N ALA A 111 9.22 0.49 -12.73
CA ALA A 111 8.52 0.13 -13.96
C ALA A 111 7.63 1.28 -14.42
N ASP A 112 7.67 1.58 -15.73
CA ASP A 112 6.74 2.53 -16.34
C ASP A 112 5.30 2.19 -15.99
N ARG A 113 4.48 3.20 -15.70
CA ARG A 113 3.07 3.05 -15.32
C ARG A 113 2.85 2.22 -14.03
N CYS A 114 3.84 2.20 -13.13
CA CYS A 114 3.70 1.64 -11.79
C CYS A 114 4.13 2.66 -10.75
N ALA A 115 3.19 3.06 -9.90
CA ALA A 115 3.45 4.01 -8.82
C ALA A 115 3.54 3.35 -7.44
N LEU A 116 3.64 2.01 -7.37
CA LEU A 116 3.65 1.29 -6.09
C LEU A 116 4.93 1.56 -5.31
N ARG A 117 4.75 1.81 -4.00
CA ARG A 117 5.81 1.78 -3.00
C ARG A 117 5.88 0.36 -2.45
N PHE A 118 7.08 -0.09 -2.17
CA PHE A 118 7.27 -1.42 -1.59
C PHE A 118 8.45 -1.42 -0.64
N LEU A 119 8.39 -2.27 0.36
CA LEU A 119 9.49 -2.50 1.27
C LEU A 119 10.45 -3.52 0.66
N ASP A 120 11.71 -3.14 0.44
CA ASP A 120 12.73 -4.04 -0.08
C ASP A 120 13.30 -4.92 1.04
N ARG A 121 12.73 -6.11 1.18
CA ARG A 121 13.20 -7.15 2.12
C ARG A 121 14.20 -8.12 1.49
N SER A 122 14.69 -7.84 0.28
CA SER A 122 15.69 -8.71 -0.34
C SER A 122 17.04 -8.62 0.39
N PRO A 123 17.84 -9.71 0.40
CA PRO A 123 19.15 -9.70 1.03
C PRO A 123 20.08 -8.62 0.48
N ALA A 124 20.08 -8.45 -0.83
CA ALA A 124 20.92 -7.45 -1.52
C ALA A 124 20.39 -6.02 -1.48
N ARG A 125 19.16 -5.78 -0.97
CA ARG A 125 18.50 -4.47 -0.85
C ARG A 125 18.54 -3.62 -2.13
N ASN A 126 18.42 -4.26 -3.28
CA ASN A 126 18.56 -3.61 -4.59
C ASN A 126 17.40 -3.88 -5.55
N ARG A 127 16.23 -4.27 -5.04
CA ARG A 127 15.04 -4.48 -5.87
C ARG A 127 14.62 -3.19 -6.57
N ARG A 128 14.44 -3.29 -7.87
CA ARG A 128 13.97 -2.20 -8.73
C ARG A 128 12.46 -2.22 -8.95
N TRP A 129 11.81 -3.38 -8.79
CA TRP A 129 10.40 -3.57 -9.08
C TRP A 129 9.66 -4.15 -7.88
N CYS A 130 8.42 -3.70 -7.69
CA CYS A 130 7.55 -4.19 -6.62
C CYS A 130 7.23 -5.69 -6.78
N SER A 131 7.22 -6.20 -8.01
CA SER A 131 7.03 -7.61 -8.34
C SER A 131 7.85 -7.96 -9.58
N MET A 132 8.61 -9.06 -9.52
CA MET A 132 9.35 -9.54 -10.68
C MET A 132 8.42 -10.09 -11.76
N SER A 133 7.40 -10.84 -11.36
CA SER A 133 6.43 -11.45 -12.30
C SER A 133 5.59 -10.42 -13.06
N ARG A 134 5.19 -9.33 -12.41
CA ARG A 134 4.39 -8.27 -13.03
C ARG A 134 5.26 -7.19 -13.67
N CYS A 135 5.99 -6.43 -12.85
CA CYS A 135 6.69 -5.24 -13.30
C CYS A 135 8.05 -5.55 -13.94
N GLY A 136 8.83 -6.49 -13.37
CA GLY A 136 10.12 -6.87 -13.90
C GLY A 136 10.03 -7.48 -15.29
N ASN A 137 9.18 -8.49 -15.46
CA ASN A 137 9.01 -9.17 -16.75
C ASN A 137 8.43 -8.24 -17.81
N ARG A 138 7.44 -7.43 -17.47
CA ARG A 138 6.87 -6.43 -18.39
C ARG A 138 7.93 -5.44 -18.89
N THR A 139 8.81 -4.97 -18.01
CA THR A 139 9.90 -4.05 -18.38
C THR A 139 10.92 -4.75 -19.28
N LYS A 140 11.29 -6.00 -18.99
CA LYS A 140 12.23 -6.79 -19.83
C LYS A 140 11.68 -6.99 -21.23
N VAL A 141 10.40 -7.40 -21.36
CA VAL A 141 9.75 -7.60 -22.66
C VAL A 141 9.75 -6.31 -23.48
N ARG A 142 9.43 -5.17 -22.88
CA ARG A 142 9.44 -3.88 -23.57
C ARG A 142 10.84 -3.49 -24.06
N LEU A 143 11.85 -3.66 -23.22
CA LEU A 143 13.23 -3.37 -23.60
C LEU A 143 13.70 -4.29 -24.74
N HIS A 144 13.32 -5.55 -24.73
CA HIS A 144 13.62 -6.47 -25.83
C HIS A 144 12.95 -6.02 -27.13
N GLN A 145 11.65 -5.72 -27.09
CA GLN A 145 10.93 -5.24 -28.26
C GLN A 145 11.48 -3.93 -28.82
N SER A 146 11.91 -3.00 -27.98
CA SER A 146 12.52 -1.75 -28.45
C SER A 146 13.84 -1.99 -29.15
N ARG A 147 14.68 -2.89 -28.64
CA ARG A 147 15.94 -3.26 -29.30
C ARG A 147 15.73 -3.91 -30.65
N VAL A 148 14.80 -4.86 -30.75
CA VAL A 148 14.46 -5.52 -32.03
C VAL A 148 13.98 -4.50 -33.08
N ARG A 149 13.13 -3.55 -32.70
CA ARG A 149 12.69 -2.48 -33.61
C ARG A 149 13.81 -1.56 -34.05
N GLN A 150 14.77 -1.26 -33.20
CA GLN A 150 15.93 -0.44 -33.55
C GLN A 150 16.88 -1.17 -34.52
N SER A 151 17.15 -2.45 -34.27
CA SER A 151 18.00 -3.27 -35.15
C SER A 151 17.40 -3.44 -36.54
N GLY A 152 16.06 -3.60 -36.65
CA GLY A 152 15.38 -3.69 -37.95
C GLY A 152 15.43 -2.42 -38.79
N ARG A 153 15.55 -1.24 -38.16
CA ARG A 153 15.66 0.04 -38.89
C ARG A 153 17.07 0.33 -39.43
N THR A 154 18.10 -0.32 -38.87
CA THR A 154 19.50 -0.09 -39.29
C THR A 154 19.86 -0.96 -40.52
N THR A 155 19.05 -1.96 -40.87
CA THR A 155 19.29 -2.85 -42.03
C THR A 155 18.58 -2.37 -43.30
N GLU A 156 17.78 -1.30 -43.27
CA GLU A 156 17.03 -0.77 -44.44
C GLU A 156 17.61 0.56 -45.01
N ASN A 157 18.87 0.93 -44.62
CA ASN A 157 19.48 2.16 -45.17
C ASN A 157 20.78 1.86 -45.94
#